data_c08915681154c5acabe2c00b3cbc168b
#
_entry.id   c08915681154c5acabe2c00b3cbc168b
#
_cell.length_a   1.000
_cell.length_b   1.000
_cell.length_c   1.000
_cell.angle_alpha   90.00
_cell.angle_beta   90.00
_cell.angle_gamma   90.00
#
_symmetry.space_group_name_H-M   'P 1'
#
loop_
_entity.id
_entity.type
_entity.pdbx_description
1 polymer ?
#
loop_
_entity_poly.entity_id
_entity_poly.type
_entity_poly.pdbx_seq_one_letter_code
_entity_poly.pdbx_strand_id
1 'polypeptide(L)'
;MYTVDNYDVIVIGGGHAGCEAALATARLAHRTLMATISLDNIALMPCNPAVGGPGKSHLVYEVDALGGQMGINADATAIQMRMLNMGKGPAVHSLRCQSDKIKYQHLMKQTLENTDNLNVKQIMVTELKVEDGKVTGIVTELGEFYGAKAVILCTGTYLKGKILIGDIDYVGGPNGQRVAEHFSQSLLDNGVELMRFKTGTPARVDKRTLNLDNMVVQEGDAHHHAFSFMDEWINRNEDVCWLTYTNKETHEIIHSNIHRAPMYSGKIEGVGPRYCPSIEDKVVRFADKERHQLFVEPEGTGTNEMYVQGMSTSLPMDVQYAFLRTIPGLENVEIMRPAYAIEYDCLNPTQLTPALQVKHIEGLYSAGQANGTSGYEEAAAQGLMAGINAALWLEGKEPFILARSEAYIGVLIDDLVTKGTNEPYRMMTSRSEYRLLLRQDNADMRLTEKGRTIGLVKDDRWAKFTAKKAAIEEAMDMLRNTPVNPSKETQALLESLGTAPIRTGIHAYDLVKRNELSYAVVADAFGLKRYTPDVEEAVDISITYEGYIKKQMEQVDKVRKLEEKILPKEWDYTQIKGISLEAQQKLNKIRPHSIGQASRISGVSPADVSVLLIQLEQYNRSK
;
A
#
# COMPACT_ATOMS: atom_id res chain seq x y z
N MET A 1 -23.58 15.31 27.05
CA MET A 1 -23.52 14.13 26.14
C MET A 1 -24.96 13.65 25.90
N TYR A 2 -25.36 13.44 24.66
CA TYR A 2 -26.64 12.86 24.26
C TYR A 2 -26.44 11.85 23.13
N THR A 3 -27.20 10.76 23.15
CA THR A 3 -27.10 9.71 22.14
C THR A 3 -27.81 10.15 20.85
N VAL A 4 -27.11 10.12 19.73
CA VAL A 4 -27.66 10.47 18.42
C VAL A 4 -28.15 9.23 17.70
N ASP A 5 -27.30 8.18 17.62
CA ASP A 5 -27.57 6.96 16.84
C ASP A 5 -26.65 5.81 17.24
N ASN A 6 -26.95 4.60 16.75
CA ASN A 6 -26.14 3.42 16.97
C ASN A 6 -25.81 2.78 15.62
N TYR A 7 -24.56 2.33 15.48
CA TYR A 7 -24.04 1.65 14.29
C TYR A 7 -23.44 0.30 14.68
N ASP A 8 -23.26 -0.57 13.71
CA ASP A 8 -22.47 -1.78 13.92
C ASP A 8 -20.99 -1.43 13.93
N VAL A 9 -20.57 -0.56 12.97
CA VAL A 9 -19.17 -0.12 12.83
C VAL A 9 -19.11 1.41 12.69
N ILE A 10 -18.16 2.02 13.38
CA ILE A 10 -17.76 3.43 13.13
C ILE A 10 -16.33 3.45 12.63
N VAL A 11 -16.11 4.10 11.49
CA VAL A 11 -14.79 4.34 10.89
C VAL A 11 -14.41 5.80 11.14
N ILE A 12 -13.30 6.06 11.80
CA ILE A 12 -12.82 7.39 12.13
C ILE A 12 -11.73 7.83 11.15
N GLY A 13 -12.07 8.72 10.25
CA GLY A 13 -11.20 9.26 9.21
C GLY A 13 -11.64 8.90 7.80
N GLY A 14 -11.60 9.88 6.89
CA GLY A 14 -12.00 9.75 5.48
C GLY A 14 -10.83 9.64 4.50
N GLY A 15 -9.63 9.24 4.95
CA GLY A 15 -8.49 8.92 4.09
C GLY A 15 -8.64 7.55 3.41
N HIS A 16 -7.61 7.12 2.65
CA HIS A 16 -7.67 5.87 1.89
C HIS A 16 -8.00 4.63 2.75
N ALA A 17 -7.46 4.55 3.97
CA ALA A 17 -7.80 3.49 4.91
C ALA A 17 -9.27 3.53 5.32
N GLY A 18 -9.77 4.72 5.65
CA GLY A 18 -11.17 4.87 6.07
C GLY A 18 -12.16 4.58 4.95
N CYS A 19 -11.85 5.00 3.72
CA CYS A 19 -12.68 4.71 2.55
C CYS A 19 -12.81 3.19 2.32
N GLU A 20 -11.70 2.47 2.28
CA GLU A 20 -11.72 1.00 2.08
C GLU A 20 -12.38 0.27 3.26
N ALA A 21 -12.12 0.69 4.50
CA ALA A 21 -12.75 0.09 5.69
C ALA A 21 -14.27 0.29 5.70
N ALA A 22 -14.73 1.50 5.42
CA ALA A 22 -16.15 1.84 5.40
C ALA A 22 -16.90 1.11 4.26
N LEU A 23 -16.30 1.07 3.06
CA LEU A 23 -16.85 0.33 1.94
C LEU A 23 -16.91 -1.18 2.23
N ALA A 24 -15.87 -1.74 2.84
CA ALA A 24 -15.83 -3.17 3.17
C ALA A 24 -16.94 -3.54 4.15
N THR A 25 -17.08 -2.82 5.26
CA THR A 25 -18.09 -3.11 6.29
C THR A 25 -19.51 -2.91 5.75
N ALA A 26 -19.77 -1.83 5.02
CA ALA A 26 -21.08 -1.55 4.45
C ALA A 26 -21.48 -2.57 3.36
N ARG A 27 -20.56 -2.94 2.46
CA ARG A 27 -20.77 -3.96 1.42
C ARG A 27 -20.96 -5.38 1.99
N LEU A 28 -20.50 -5.61 3.22
CA LEU A 28 -20.77 -6.80 4.01
C LEU A 28 -22.04 -6.67 4.87
N ALA A 29 -22.90 -5.71 4.55
CA ALA A 29 -24.22 -5.48 5.13
C ALA A 29 -24.23 -5.04 6.60
N HIS A 30 -23.14 -4.47 7.12
CA HIS A 30 -23.13 -3.86 8.46
C HIS A 30 -23.44 -2.36 8.36
N ARG A 31 -24.29 -1.90 9.26
CA ARG A 31 -24.62 -0.48 9.37
C ARG A 31 -23.39 0.31 9.82
N THR A 32 -22.83 1.10 8.92
CA THR A 32 -21.53 1.77 9.08
C THR A 32 -21.68 3.29 9.10
N LEU A 33 -20.97 3.95 10.01
CA LEU A 33 -20.74 5.39 10.00
C LEU A 33 -19.27 5.66 9.66
N MET A 34 -19.02 6.47 8.63
CA MET A 34 -17.71 7.09 8.42
C MET A 34 -17.74 8.52 8.98
N ALA A 35 -16.98 8.74 10.06
CA ALA A 35 -16.79 10.03 10.71
C ALA A 35 -15.51 10.69 10.17
N THR A 36 -15.63 11.77 9.41
CA THR A 36 -14.51 12.52 8.84
C THR A 36 -14.53 13.97 9.28
N ILE A 37 -13.36 14.59 9.42
CA ILE A 37 -13.26 16.01 9.81
C ILE A 37 -13.67 16.96 8.67
N SER A 38 -13.69 16.49 7.43
CA SER A 38 -14.10 17.27 6.27
C SER A 38 -14.64 16.36 5.17
N LEU A 39 -15.85 16.64 4.69
CA LEU A 39 -16.46 15.96 3.55
C LEU A 39 -15.81 16.32 2.21
N ASP A 40 -15.10 17.45 2.15
CA ASP A 40 -14.45 17.93 0.93
C ASP A 40 -13.03 17.35 0.76
N ASN A 41 -12.55 16.60 1.76
CA ASN A 41 -11.19 16.04 1.77
C ASN A 41 -11.17 14.50 1.89
N ILE A 42 -12.28 13.86 1.54
CA ILE A 42 -12.35 12.40 1.44
C ILE A 42 -11.34 11.91 0.39
N ALA A 43 -10.58 10.88 0.72
CA ALA A 43 -9.51 10.32 -0.10
C ALA A 43 -8.49 11.35 -0.61
N LEU A 44 -8.24 12.40 0.19
CA LEU A 44 -7.25 13.43 -0.13
C LEU A 44 -5.87 12.80 -0.38
N MET A 45 -5.21 13.28 -1.42
CA MET A 45 -3.80 12.98 -1.72
C MET A 45 -2.91 14.18 -1.31
N PRO A 46 -2.54 14.32 -0.03
CA PRO A 46 -1.80 15.49 0.44
C PRO A 46 -0.32 15.48 0.05
N CYS A 47 0.19 14.34 -0.40
CA CYS A 47 1.51 14.18 -1.00
C CYS A 47 1.38 14.17 -2.55
N ASN A 48 2.06 13.25 -3.25
CA ASN A 48 1.98 13.17 -4.70
C ASN A 48 0.59 12.71 -5.17
N PRO A 49 0.09 13.22 -6.31
CA PRO A 49 -1.18 12.80 -6.90
C PRO A 49 -1.00 11.53 -7.75
N ALA A 50 -0.44 10.49 -7.15
CA ALA A 50 -0.14 9.25 -7.85
C ALA A 50 -0.44 8.02 -6.99
N VAL A 51 -0.89 6.95 -7.65
CA VAL A 51 -1.15 5.63 -7.09
C VAL A 51 -0.20 4.61 -7.71
N GLY A 52 0.33 3.69 -6.91
CA GLY A 52 1.20 2.62 -7.36
C GLY A 52 2.70 2.93 -7.30
N GLY A 53 3.46 2.25 -8.17
CA GLY A 53 4.92 2.21 -8.11
C GLY A 53 5.46 0.99 -7.36
N PRO A 54 6.81 0.86 -7.22
CA PRO A 54 7.43 -0.36 -6.70
C PRO A 54 6.94 -0.78 -5.31
N GLY A 55 6.41 -2.01 -5.22
CA GLY A 55 5.81 -2.58 -4.01
C GLY A 55 4.40 -2.08 -3.72
N LYS A 56 4.05 -0.89 -4.16
CA LYS A 56 2.77 -0.23 -3.91
C LYS A 56 1.69 -0.68 -4.90
N SER A 57 2.00 -0.76 -6.20
CA SER A 57 1.09 -1.31 -7.19
C SER A 57 0.62 -2.72 -6.83
N HIS A 58 1.51 -3.55 -6.27
CA HIS A 58 1.16 -4.88 -5.79
C HIS A 58 0.03 -4.83 -4.76
N LEU A 59 0.08 -3.88 -3.81
CA LEU A 59 -1.00 -3.67 -2.83
C LEU A 59 -2.31 -3.24 -3.52
N VAL A 60 -2.25 -2.35 -4.52
CA VAL A 60 -3.46 -1.88 -5.24
C VAL A 60 -4.14 -3.03 -5.97
N TYR A 61 -3.37 -3.85 -6.70
CA TYR A 61 -3.91 -5.04 -7.38
C TYR A 61 -4.50 -6.05 -6.40
N GLU A 62 -3.89 -6.22 -5.21
CA GLU A 62 -4.40 -7.12 -4.18
C GLU A 62 -5.66 -6.57 -3.51
N VAL A 63 -5.73 -5.25 -3.27
CA VAL A 63 -6.94 -4.56 -2.79
C VAL A 63 -8.08 -4.74 -3.80
N ASP A 64 -7.80 -4.52 -5.10
CA ASP A 64 -8.79 -4.73 -6.16
C ASP A 64 -9.27 -6.19 -6.23
N ALA A 65 -8.36 -7.15 -6.20
CA ALA A 65 -8.68 -8.58 -6.27
C ALA A 65 -9.60 -9.04 -5.12
N LEU A 66 -9.48 -8.42 -3.94
CA LEU A 66 -10.35 -8.69 -2.78
C LEU A 66 -11.70 -7.95 -2.85
N GLY A 67 -11.90 -7.06 -3.80
CA GLY A 67 -13.14 -6.29 -3.96
C GLY A 67 -13.07 -4.85 -3.44
N GLY A 68 -11.86 -4.29 -3.24
CA GLY A 68 -11.64 -2.90 -2.86
C GLY A 68 -11.91 -1.89 -3.99
N GLN A 69 -11.75 -0.62 -3.69
CA GLN A 69 -12.17 0.50 -4.54
C GLN A 69 -11.01 1.29 -5.15
N MET A 70 -9.83 1.32 -4.51
CA MET A 70 -8.72 2.20 -4.89
C MET A 70 -8.27 2.02 -6.34
N GLY A 71 -8.18 0.77 -6.82
CA GLY A 71 -7.78 0.46 -8.20
C GLY A 71 -8.75 1.03 -9.21
N ILE A 72 -10.04 0.82 -9.01
CA ILE A 72 -11.12 1.34 -9.87
C ILE A 72 -11.06 2.88 -9.92
N ASN A 73 -10.90 3.53 -8.77
CA ASN A 73 -10.80 4.99 -8.72
C ASN A 73 -9.55 5.52 -9.44
N ALA A 74 -8.40 4.86 -9.27
CA ALA A 74 -7.17 5.24 -9.94
C ALA A 74 -7.29 5.11 -11.45
N ASP A 75 -7.86 4.01 -11.95
CA ASP A 75 -8.08 3.78 -13.37
C ASP A 75 -9.04 4.82 -13.98
N ALA A 76 -10.13 5.13 -13.30
CA ALA A 76 -11.14 6.07 -13.78
C ALA A 76 -10.67 7.53 -13.79
N THR A 77 -9.63 7.87 -13.03
CA THR A 77 -9.14 9.25 -12.88
C THR A 77 -7.68 9.42 -13.30
N ALA A 78 -7.14 8.43 -13.99
CA ALA A 78 -5.80 8.45 -14.52
C ALA A 78 -5.63 9.56 -15.56
N ILE A 79 -4.54 10.32 -15.45
CA ILE A 79 -4.09 11.28 -16.46
C ILE A 79 -2.79 10.83 -17.13
N GLN A 80 -2.07 9.90 -16.51
CA GLN A 80 -0.93 9.21 -17.11
C GLN A 80 -0.73 7.87 -16.42
N MET A 81 -0.44 6.82 -17.21
CA MET A 81 -0.05 5.52 -16.71
C MET A 81 1.31 5.10 -17.24
N ARG A 82 2.11 4.48 -16.37
CA ARG A 82 3.45 3.99 -16.72
C ARG A 82 3.82 2.74 -15.95
N MET A 83 4.28 1.70 -16.67
CA MET A 83 4.86 0.51 -16.06
C MET A 83 6.33 0.75 -15.73
N LEU A 84 6.68 0.68 -14.47
CA LEU A 84 8.05 0.83 -14.00
C LEU A 84 8.76 -0.52 -13.95
N ASN A 85 10.10 -0.47 -14.05
CA ASN A 85 10.98 -1.65 -13.98
C ASN A 85 10.82 -2.66 -15.12
N MET A 86 10.33 -2.26 -16.30
CA MET A 86 10.16 -3.15 -17.47
C MET A 86 11.47 -3.84 -17.92
N GLY A 87 12.63 -3.21 -17.71
CA GLY A 87 13.94 -3.84 -17.96
C GLY A 87 14.36 -4.90 -16.94
N LYS A 88 13.48 -5.23 -15.97
CA LYS A 88 13.69 -6.27 -14.95
C LYS A 88 12.64 -7.36 -15.11
N GLY A 89 12.75 -8.45 -14.35
CA GLY A 89 11.75 -9.52 -14.38
C GLY A 89 10.39 -9.12 -13.76
N PRO A 90 9.32 -9.88 -14.05
CA PRO A 90 7.93 -9.53 -13.69
C PRO A 90 7.68 -9.42 -12.18
N ALA A 91 8.55 -10.00 -11.36
CA ALA A 91 8.49 -9.89 -9.90
C ALA A 91 8.58 -8.46 -9.34
N VAL A 92 9.02 -7.50 -10.16
CA VAL A 92 9.20 -6.09 -9.76
C VAL A 92 8.58 -5.10 -10.75
N HIS A 93 7.91 -5.57 -11.79
CA HIS A 93 7.07 -4.72 -12.63
C HIS A 93 6.08 -3.99 -11.75
N SER A 94 5.89 -2.70 -11.96
CA SER A 94 5.12 -1.88 -11.04
C SER A 94 4.39 -0.77 -11.78
N LEU A 95 3.08 -0.88 -11.90
CA LEU A 95 2.24 0.14 -12.50
C LEU A 95 2.23 1.40 -11.63
N ARG A 96 2.37 2.55 -12.26
CA ARG A 96 2.21 3.87 -11.63
C ARG A 96 1.19 4.69 -12.43
N CYS A 97 0.18 5.14 -11.73
CA CYS A 97 -0.86 6.02 -12.25
C CYS A 97 -0.67 7.42 -11.66
N GLN A 98 -0.51 8.42 -12.52
CA GLN A 98 -0.71 9.81 -12.15
C GLN A 98 -2.21 10.08 -12.25
N SER A 99 -2.82 10.51 -11.14
CA SER A 99 -4.27 10.72 -11.06
C SER A 99 -4.62 12.21 -11.05
N ASP A 100 -5.76 12.55 -11.63
CA ASP A 100 -6.40 13.83 -11.35
C ASP A 100 -6.94 13.81 -9.92
N LYS A 101 -6.25 14.51 -9.03
CA LYS A 101 -6.49 14.49 -7.59
C LYS A 101 -7.93 14.87 -7.21
N ILE A 102 -8.50 15.87 -7.87
CA ILE A 102 -9.85 16.34 -7.57
C ILE A 102 -10.90 15.36 -8.08
N LYS A 103 -10.71 14.85 -9.30
CA LYS A 103 -11.59 13.80 -9.85
C LYS A 103 -11.56 12.55 -8.98
N TYR A 104 -10.38 12.13 -8.50
CA TYR A 104 -10.21 10.97 -7.62
C TYR A 104 -10.97 11.14 -6.30
N GLN A 105 -10.84 12.30 -5.65
CA GLN A 105 -11.58 12.62 -4.42
C GLN A 105 -13.08 12.63 -4.65
N HIS A 106 -13.53 13.28 -5.72
CA HIS A 106 -14.96 13.38 -6.05
C HIS A 106 -15.57 12.00 -6.31
N LEU A 107 -14.89 11.15 -7.10
CA LEU A 107 -15.37 9.81 -7.41
C LEU A 107 -15.43 8.93 -6.16
N MET A 108 -14.42 9.00 -5.28
CA MET A 108 -14.44 8.23 -4.02
C MET A 108 -15.58 8.71 -3.11
N LYS A 109 -15.76 10.02 -2.95
CA LYS A 109 -16.87 10.59 -2.16
C LYS A 109 -18.22 10.12 -2.72
N GLN A 110 -18.42 10.20 -4.02
CA GLN A 110 -19.63 9.74 -4.67
C GLN A 110 -19.87 8.23 -4.45
N THR A 111 -18.82 7.42 -4.54
CA THR A 111 -18.91 5.97 -4.26
C THR A 111 -19.37 5.70 -2.83
N LEU A 112 -18.79 6.40 -1.84
CA LEU A 112 -19.17 6.25 -0.43
C LEU A 112 -20.61 6.68 -0.18
N GLU A 113 -21.03 7.83 -0.69
CA GLU A 113 -22.37 8.38 -0.50
C GLU A 113 -23.47 7.52 -1.15
N ASN A 114 -23.15 6.78 -2.22
CA ASN A 114 -24.08 5.88 -2.91
C ASN A 114 -23.96 4.41 -2.47
N THR A 115 -23.18 4.11 -1.43
CA THR A 115 -23.08 2.75 -0.90
C THR A 115 -24.14 2.50 0.17
N ASP A 116 -24.93 1.46 -0.02
CA ASP A 116 -25.93 1.02 0.95
C ASP A 116 -25.29 0.72 2.31
N ASN A 117 -26.04 0.93 3.39
CA ASN A 117 -25.62 0.75 4.79
C ASN A 117 -24.48 1.68 5.26
N LEU A 118 -24.09 2.68 4.47
CA LEU A 118 -23.03 3.63 4.80
C LEU A 118 -23.59 5.04 5.00
N ASN A 119 -23.34 5.62 6.17
CA ASN A 119 -23.53 7.02 6.43
C ASN A 119 -22.18 7.73 6.51
N VAL A 120 -22.02 8.81 5.78
CA VAL A 120 -20.83 9.66 5.80
C VAL A 120 -21.18 10.98 6.48
N LYS A 121 -20.46 11.34 7.54
CA LYS A 121 -20.74 12.57 8.30
C LYS A 121 -19.46 13.35 8.62
N GLN A 122 -19.58 14.68 8.58
CA GLN A 122 -18.52 15.56 9.07
C GLN A 122 -18.58 15.64 10.59
N ILE A 123 -17.67 14.94 11.24
CA ILE A 123 -17.62 14.79 12.70
C ILE A 123 -16.16 14.87 13.16
N MET A 124 -15.90 15.70 14.17
CA MET A 124 -14.65 15.70 14.93
C MET A 124 -14.82 14.82 16.17
N VAL A 125 -14.17 13.67 16.17
CA VAL A 125 -14.17 12.74 17.30
C VAL A 125 -13.17 13.21 18.35
N THR A 126 -13.59 13.27 19.63
CA THR A 126 -12.76 13.68 20.76
C THR A 126 -12.51 12.57 21.77
N GLU A 127 -13.42 11.58 21.88
CA GLU A 127 -13.28 10.49 22.83
C GLU A 127 -13.70 9.15 22.22
N LEU A 128 -12.95 8.11 22.61
CA LEU A 128 -13.35 6.71 22.45
C LEU A 128 -13.98 6.24 23.77
N LYS A 129 -15.14 5.61 23.70
CA LYS A 129 -15.80 5.00 24.85
C LYS A 129 -15.52 3.49 24.89
N VAL A 130 -14.95 3.07 26.00
CA VAL A 130 -14.63 1.66 26.29
C VAL A 130 -15.20 1.31 27.66
N GLU A 131 -15.97 0.22 27.73
CA GLU A 131 -16.52 -0.33 28.97
C GLU A 131 -16.14 -1.81 29.07
N ASP A 132 -15.62 -2.22 30.20
CA ASP A 132 -15.18 -3.61 30.45
C ASP A 132 -14.27 -4.18 29.33
N GLY A 133 -13.37 -3.35 28.82
CA GLY A 133 -12.42 -3.73 27.74
C GLY A 133 -13.04 -3.86 26.35
N LYS A 134 -14.27 -3.37 26.15
CA LYS A 134 -14.98 -3.38 24.87
C LYS A 134 -15.35 -1.98 24.43
N VAL A 135 -15.24 -1.71 23.12
CA VAL A 135 -15.72 -0.46 22.54
C VAL A 135 -17.24 -0.38 22.68
N THR A 136 -17.74 0.79 23.10
CA THR A 136 -19.17 1.09 23.14
C THR A 136 -19.58 2.25 22.22
N GLY A 137 -18.63 3.04 21.74
CA GLY A 137 -18.90 4.14 20.82
C GLY A 137 -17.87 5.26 20.85
N ILE A 138 -18.27 6.40 20.32
CA ILE A 138 -17.45 7.63 20.24
C ILE A 138 -18.21 8.84 20.75
N VAL A 139 -17.46 9.86 21.23
CA VAL A 139 -18.01 11.18 21.54
C VAL A 139 -17.39 12.22 20.61
N THR A 140 -18.20 13.18 20.17
CA THR A 140 -17.80 14.28 19.28
C THR A 140 -17.47 15.55 20.06
N GLU A 141 -16.82 16.52 19.41
CA GLU A 141 -16.57 17.86 19.98
C GLU A 141 -17.86 18.60 20.35
N LEU A 142 -19.00 18.24 19.74
CA LEU A 142 -20.31 18.83 20.02
C LEU A 142 -21.05 18.11 21.16
N GLY A 143 -20.43 17.13 21.81
CA GLY A 143 -21.02 16.37 22.93
C GLY A 143 -22.02 15.29 22.48
N GLU A 144 -22.02 14.93 21.20
CA GLU A 144 -22.82 13.86 20.63
C GLU A 144 -22.17 12.50 20.93
N PHE A 145 -22.97 11.51 21.28
CA PHE A 145 -22.56 10.13 21.42
C PHE A 145 -23.13 9.28 20.28
N TYR A 146 -22.26 8.56 19.60
CA TYR A 146 -22.62 7.54 18.63
C TYR A 146 -22.19 6.18 19.16
N GLY A 147 -23.16 5.30 19.40
CA GLY A 147 -22.88 3.93 19.82
C GLY A 147 -22.34 3.06 18.69
N ALA A 148 -21.42 2.16 19.02
CA ALA A 148 -20.88 1.20 18.07
C ALA A 148 -20.40 -0.08 18.75
N LYS A 149 -20.53 -1.21 18.05
CA LYS A 149 -19.95 -2.49 18.46
C LYS A 149 -18.48 -2.59 18.09
N ALA A 150 -18.08 -1.98 16.96
CA ALA A 150 -16.70 -1.89 16.51
C ALA A 150 -16.36 -0.47 16.07
N VAL A 151 -15.09 -0.07 16.31
CA VAL A 151 -14.52 1.21 15.86
C VAL A 151 -13.22 0.93 15.13
N ILE A 152 -13.03 1.56 13.95
CA ILE A 152 -11.81 1.44 13.14
C ILE A 152 -11.13 2.81 13.09
N LEU A 153 -9.92 2.90 13.64
CA LEU A 153 -9.11 4.11 13.64
C LEU A 153 -8.37 4.26 12.31
N CYS A 154 -8.73 5.27 11.52
CA CYS A 154 -8.13 5.61 10.23
C CYS A 154 -7.67 7.08 10.21
N THR A 155 -7.08 7.54 11.30
CA THR A 155 -6.85 8.96 11.62
C THR A 155 -5.72 9.62 10.84
N GLY A 156 -4.93 8.86 10.07
CA GLY A 156 -3.89 9.41 9.20
C GLY A 156 -2.86 10.26 9.96
N THR A 157 -2.65 11.49 9.49
CA THR A 157 -1.73 12.48 10.12
C THR A 157 -2.47 13.47 11.03
N TYR A 158 -3.72 13.19 11.42
CA TYR A 158 -4.58 14.17 12.08
C TYR A 158 -4.63 14.04 13.61
N LEU A 159 -3.97 13.03 14.20
CA LEU A 159 -3.81 12.94 15.65
C LEU A 159 -2.69 13.89 16.10
N LYS A 160 -3.02 14.95 16.84
CA LYS A 160 -2.08 16.01 17.27
C LYS A 160 -1.17 16.49 16.14
N GLY A 161 -1.74 16.68 14.94
CA GLY A 161 -1.01 17.14 13.77
C GLY A 161 -0.38 18.51 14.00
N LYS A 162 0.91 18.65 13.66
CA LYS A 162 1.68 19.89 13.79
C LYS A 162 2.47 20.14 12.52
N ILE A 163 2.22 21.26 11.86
CA ILE A 163 2.92 21.71 10.65
C ILE A 163 4.18 22.47 11.05
N LEU A 164 5.28 22.24 10.32
CA LEU A 164 6.56 22.90 10.56
C LEU A 164 7.14 23.42 9.23
N ILE A 165 7.49 24.72 9.19
CA ILE A 165 8.13 25.39 8.07
C ILE A 165 9.21 26.34 8.63
N GLY A 166 10.47 25.95 8.57
CA GLY A 166 11.56 26.69 9.21
C GLY A 166 11.31 26.91 10.70
N ASP A 167 11.29 28.18 11.11
CA ASP A 167 11.07 28.56 12.49
C ASP A 167 9.60 28.60 12.90
N ILE A 168 8.68 28.48 11.94
CA ILE A 168 7.24 28.55 12.19
C ILE A 168 6.70 27.15 12.40
N ASP A 169 5.92 26.96 13.46
CA ASP A 169 5.14 25.77 13.70
C ASP A 169 3.73 26.13 14.21
N TYR A 170 2.76 25.33 13.84
CA TYR A 170 1.38 25.51 14.26
C TYR A 170 0.59 24.19 14.23
N VAL A 171 -0.43 24.11 15.09
CA VAL A 171 -1.37 22.98 15.10
C VAL A 171 -2.21 23.00 13.81
N GLY A 172 -2.15 21.92 13.05
CA GLY A 172 -2.86 21.81 11.78
C GLY A 172 -2.54 20.55 11.02
N GLY A 173 -3.44 20.21 10.09
CA GLY A 173 -3.29 19.09 9.16
C GLY A 173 -2.95 19.56 7.74
N PRO A 174 -2.81 18.62 6.80
CA PRO A 174 -2.61 18.93 5.39
C PRO A 174 -3.65 19.90 4.84
N ASN A 175 -3.25 20.79 3.94
CA ASN A 175 -4.13 21.77 3.28
C ASN A 175 -4.91 22.70 4.24
N GLY A 176 -4.34 23.05 5.41
CA GLY A 176 -4.96 23.94 6.37
C GLY A 176 -6.13 23.33 7.15
N GLN A 177 -6.24 22.01 7.18
CA GLN A 177 -7.31 21.34 7.91
C GLN A 177 -7.11 21.37 9.42
N ARG A 178 -8.23 21.24 10.15
CA ARG A 178 -8.22 21.00 11.57
C ARG A 178 -7.64 19.61 11.90
N VAL A 179 -7.20 19.43 13.13
CA VAL A 179 -6.68 18.16 13.66
C VAL A 179 -7.41 17.76 14.95
N ALA A 180 -7.38 16.47 15.28
CA ALA A 180 -7.95 15.93 16.50
C ALA A 180 -6.94 16.06 17.65
N GLU A 181 -6.96 17.18 18.36
CA GLU A 181 -6.02 17.45 19.46
C GLU A 181 -6.28 16.60 20.69
N HIS A 182 -7.56 16.41 21.04
CA HIS A 182 -7.97 15.72 22.27
C HIS A 182 -8.06 14.20 22.13
N PHE A 183 -8.22 13.67 20.94
CA PHE A 183 -8.46 12.25 20.72
C PHE A 183 -7.26 11.36 21.09
N SER A 184 -6.02 11.86 20.90
CA SER A 184 -4.82 11.15 21.37
C SER A 184 -4.84 10.87 22.86
N GLN A 185 -5.29 11.84 23.69
CA GLN A 185 -5.39 11.64 25.12
C GLN A 185 -6.40 10.56 25.47
N SER A 186 -7.57 10.57 24.82
CA SER A 186 -8.58 9.54 25.02
C SER A 186 -8.08 8.13 24.67
N LEU A 187 -7.23 7.99 23.64
CA LEU A 187 -6.59 6.71 23.31
C LEU A 187 -5.60 6.27 24.40
N LEU A 188 -4.76 7.19 24.90
CA LEU A 188 -3.83 6.92 26.01
C LEU A 188 -4.56 6.52 27.29
N ASP A 189 -5.65 7.21 27.63
CA ASP A 189 -6.46 6.91 28.83
C ASP A 189 -7.10 5.52 28.76
N ASN A 190 -7.33 5.00 27.56
CA ASN A 190 -7.78 3.62 27.31
C ASN A 190 -6.61 2.62 27.13
N GLY A 191 -5.38 3.01 27.44
CA GLY A 191 -4.21 2.14 27.40
C GLY A 191 -3.61 1.87 26.02
N VAL A 192 -4.00 2.64 24.99
CA VAL A 192 -3.41 2.52 23.66
C VAL A 192 -2.04 3.18 23.63
N GLU A 193 -1.00 2.45 23.26
CA GLU A 193 0.36 2.97 23.13
C GLU A 193 0.49 3.84 21.87
N LEU A 194 0.91 5.07 22.01
CA LEU A 194 1.17 5.99 20.90
C LEU A 194 2.67 6.23 20.69
N MET A 195 3.03 6.51 19.46
CA MET A 195 4.34 6.95 18.98
C MET A 195 4.17 8.25 18.21
N ARG A 196 5.28 8.97 17.94
CA ARG A 196 5.23 10.18 17.15
C ARG A 196 6.10 10.06 15.91
N PHE A 197 5.50 10.29 14.74
CA PHE A 197 6.20 10.25 13.46
C PHE A 197 6.12 11.59 12.73
N LYS A 198 7.00 11.75 11.76
CA LYS A 198 7.07 12.91 10.87
C LYS A 198 6.99 12.45 9.43
N THR A 199 6.26 13.19 8.62
CA THR A 199 6.34 13.11 7.16
C THR A 199 6.46 14.51 6.58
N GLY A 200 6.49 14.65 5.25
CA GLY A 200 6.58 15.95 4.60
C GLY A 200 6.10 15.89 3.16
N THR A 201 5.91 17.07 2.58
CA THR A 201 5.49 17.23 1.20
C THR A 201 6.30 18.35 0.55
N PRO A 202 6.59 18.30 -0.76
CA PRO A 202 7.20 19.42 -1.49
C PRO A 202 6.21 20.54 -1.79
N ALA A 203 6.74 21.65 -2.27
CA ALA A 203 5.93 22.77 -2.74
C ALA A 203 5.04 22.39 -3.93
N ARG A 204 3.90 23.08 -4.05
CA ARG A 204 3.12 23.17 -5.29
C ARG A 204 3.45 24.48 -5.96
N VAL A 205 3.69 24.40 -7.27
CA VAL A 205 4.13 25.53 -8.07
C VAL A 205 3.18 25.78 -9.24
N ASP A 206 3.14 27.01 -9.72
CA ASP A 206 2.27 27.42 -10.82
C ASP A 206 2.90 27.03 -12.17
N LYS A 207 2.23 26.15 -12.93
CA LYS A 207 2.64 25.68 -14.27
C LYS A 207 2.99 26.84 -15.23
N ARG A 208 2.29 27.97 -15.13
CA ARG A 208 2.47 29.14 -15.99
C ARG A 208 3.81 29.85 -15.79
N THR A 209 4.48 29.62 -14.68
CA THR A 209 5.77 30.23 -14.33
C THR A 209 6.97 29.33 -14.65
N LEU A 210 6.69 28.13 -15.17
CA LEU A 210 7.71 27.13 -15.48
C LEU A 210 8.17 27.25 -16.94
N ASN A 211 9.46 27.05 -17.16
CA ASN A 211 10.02 26.86 -18.49
C ASN A 211 10.15 25.36 -18.78
N LEU A 212 9.07 24.76 -19.27
CA LEU A 212 8.97 23.31 -19.52
C LEU A 212 9.93 22.84 -20.63
N ASP A 213 10.36 23.71 -21.53
CA ASP A 213 11.32 23.39 -22.61
C ASP A 213 12.72 23.07 -22.06
N ASN A 214 13.04 23.53 -20.85
CA ASN A 214 14.28 23.21 -20.14
C ASN A 214 14.21 21.88 -19.37
N MET A 215 13.11 21.13 -19.49
CA MET A 215 12.90 19.84 -18.83
C MET A 215 12.71 18.70 -19.84
N VAL A 216 12.93 17.47 -19.41
CA VAL A 216 12.73 16.30 -20.25
C VAL A 216 11.33 15.75 -20.05
N VAL A 217 10.53 15.72 -21.12
CA VAL A 217 9.19 15.15 -21.10
C VAL A 217 9.25 13.66 -20.75
N GLN A 218 8.39 13.24 -19.84
CA GLN A 218 8.18 11.85 -19.46
C GLN A 218 6.77 11.46 -19.87
N GLU A 219 6.66 10.77 -20.98
CA GLU A 219 5.39 10.28 -21.48
C GLU A 219 4.92 9.05 -20.70
N GLY A 220 3.62 8.79 -20.74
CA GLY A 220 3.04 7.52 -20.30
C GLY A 220 3.29 6.41 -21.33
N ASP A 221 2.95 5.18 -20.96
CA ASP A 221 3.12 4.03 -21.84
C ASP A 221 2.04 4.04 -22.94
N ALA A 222 2.41 3.63 -24.15
CA ALA A 222 1.48 3.50 -25.28
C ALA A 222 0.50 2.33 -25.07
N HIS A 223 0.94 1.29 -24.38
CA HIS A 223 0.12 0.14 -23.98
C HIS A 223 -0.24 0.24 -22.52
N HIS A 224 -1.52 0.19 -22.21
CA HIS A 224 -2.01 0.45 -20.86
C HIS A 224 -2.36 -0.82 -20.13
N HIS A 225 -1.91 -0.86 -18.88
CA HIS A 225 -2.40 -1.76 -17.87
C HIS A 225 -3.41 -0.99 -17.00
N ALA A 226 -4.44 -1.65 -16.51
CA ALA A 226 -5.32 -1.12 -15.47
C ALA A 226 -4.97 -1.78 -14.13
N PHE A 227 -5.23 -1.11 -13.01
CA PHE A 227 -5.14 -1.73 -11.68
C PHE A 227 -6.27 -2.72 -11.45
N SER A 228 -7.47 -2.36 -11.90
CA SER A 228 -8.63 -3.22 -11.75
C SER A 228 -8.81 -4.10 -12.99
N PHE A 229 -8.96 -5.42 -12.78
CA PHE A 229 -9.35 -6.32 -13.85
C PHE A 229 -10.81 -6.12 -14.30
N MET A 230 -11.56 -5.25 -13.63
CA MET A 230 -12.89 -4.80 -14.07
C MET A 230 -12.82 -3.81 -15.20
N ASP A 231 -11.71 -3.13 -15.36
CA ASP A 231 -11.51 -2.11 -16.39
C ASP A 231 -10.86 -2.69 -17.65
N GLU A 232 -10.95 -1.95 -18.74
CA GLU A 232 -10.26 -2.29 -19.99
C GLU A 232 -8.89 -1.60 -20.05
N TRP A 233 -7.94 -2.25 -20.71
CA TRP A 233 -6.63 -1.68 -20.97
C TRP A 233 -6.72 -0.65 -22.12
N ILE A 234 -7.16 0.56 -21.80
CA ILE A 234 -7.30 1.67 -22.75
C ILE A 234 -6.28 2.77 -22.48
N ASN A 235 -5.94 3.54 -23.54
CA ASN A 235 -5.05 4.68 -23.39
C ASN A 235 -5.73 5.83 -22.64
N ARG A 236 -5.15 6.23 -21.50
CA ARG A 236 -5.63 7.32 -20.63
C ARG A 236 -4.57 8.39 -20.38
N ASN A 237 -3.56 8.49 -21.27
CA ASN A 237 -2.54 9.54 -21.15
C ASN A 237 -3.09 10.85 -21.68
N GLU A 238 -3.59 11.70 -20.78
CA GLU A 238 -4.12 13.04 -21.07
C GLU A 238 -3.08 14.13 -20.83
N ASP A 239 -2.05 13.87 -20.01
CA ASP A 239 -0.97 14.81 -19.69
C ASP A 239 0.37 14.06 -19.52
N VAL A 240 1.44 14.78 -19.33
CA VAL A 240 2.80 14.25 -19.15
C VAL A 240 3.42 14.78 -17.86
N CYS A 241 4.46 14.10 -17.39
CA CYS A 241 5.33 14.60 -16.34
C CYS A 241 6.63 15.13 -16.95
N TRP A 242 7.36 15.96 -16.21
CA TRP A 242 8.63 16.50 -16.65
C TRP A 242 9.74 16.12 -15.69
N LEU A 243 10.89 15.79 -16.23
CA LEU A 243 12.10 15.44 -15.50
C LEU A 243 13.08 16.60 -15.51
N THR A 244 13.57 16.95 -14.34
CA THR A 244 14.68 17.92 -14.14
C THR A 244 15.59 17.43 -13.02
N TYR A 245 16.58 18.23 -12.65
CA TYR A 245 17.58 17.86 -11.64
C TYR A 245 17.94 19.05 -10.77
N THR A 246 18.28 18.78 -9.51
CA THR A 246 19.04 19.74 -8.69
C THR A 246 20.44 19.92 -9.26
N ASN A 247 21.13 20.95 -8.84
CA ASN A 247 22.51 21.22 -9.22
C ASN A 247 23.34 21.65 -7.99
N LYS A 248 24.61 21.98 -8.21
CA LYS A 248 25.53 22.36 -7.14
C LYS A 248 25.04 23.58 -6.37
N GLU A 249 24.56 24.61 -7.06
CA GLU A 249 24.02 25.84 -6.45
C GLU A 249 22.81 25.55 -5.57
N THR A 250 21.90 24.67 -6.03
CA THR A 250 20.77 24.15 -5.23
C THR A 250 21.26 23.55 -3.92
N HIS A 251 22.29 22.70 -3.98
CA HIS A 251 22.85 22.01 -2.81
C HIS A 251 23.56 22.99 -1.86
N GLU A 252 24.30 23.98 -2.38
CA GLU A 252 24.98 24.99 -1.58
C GLU A 252 24.00 25.87 -0.79
N ILE A 253 22.87 26.27 -1.41
CA ILE A 253 21.83 27.03 -0.72
C ILE A 253 21.20 26.19 0.39
N ILE A 254 20.88 24.91 0.14
CA ILE A 254 20.31 24.02 1.14
C ILE A 254 21.30 23.82 2.29
N HIS A 255 22.57 23.55 1.98
CA HIS A 255 23.62 23.32 2.97
C HIS A 255 23.83 24.53 3.90
N SER A 256 23.86 25.72 3.32
CA SER A 256 24.06 26.99 4.06
C SER A 256 22.91 27.26 5.06
N ASN A 257 21.72 26.74 4.75
CA ASN A 257 20.50 26.95 5.55
C ASN A 257 20.05 25.72 6.36
N ILE A 258 20.85 24.66 6.41
CA ILE A 258 20.48 23.41 7.08
C ILE A 258 20.06 23.60 8.54
N HIS A 259 20.72 24.54 9.24
CA HIS A 259 20.46 24.88 10.65
C HIS A 259 19.07 25.50 10.85
N ARG A 260 18.41 26.00 9.78
CA ARG A 260 17.05 26.55 9.80
C ARG A 260 15.98 25.48 9.55
N ALA A 261 16.39 24.25 9.21
CA ALA A 261 15.44 23.14 9.05
C ALA A 261 15.02 22.59 10.41
N PRO A 262 13.72 22.43 10.70
CA PRO A 262 13.21 21.92 11.97
C PRO A 262 13.83 20.60 12.44
N MET A 263 14.20 19.73 11.49
CA MET A 263 14.84 18.44 11.78
C MET A 263 16.26 18.61 12.35
N TYR A 264 16.99 19.65 11.93
CA TYR A 264 18.36 19.91 12.35
C TYR A 264 18.46 20.93 13.50
N SER A 265 17.39 21.69 13.73
CA SER A 265 17.29 22.62 14.88
C SER A 265 16.73 21.99 16.14
N GLY A 266 16.38 20.69 16.13
CA GLY A 266 15.82 19.97 17.27
C GLY A 266 14.36 20.27 17.58
N LYS A 267 13.62 20.91 16.66
CA LYS A 267 12.19 21.22 16.84
C LYS A 267 11.28 20.02 16.53
N ILE A 268 11.77 19.03 15.77
CA ILE A 268 11.05 17.81 15.43
C ILE A 268 11.39 16.72 16.44
N GLU A 269 10.37 16.17 17.06
CA GLU A 269 10.46 15.00 17.96
C GLU A 269 10.26 13.69 17.19
N GLY A 270 9.44 13.71 16.14
CA GLY A 270 9.06 12.56 15.34
C GLY A 270 10.14 12.07 14.38
N VAL A 271 10.22 10.75 14.22
CA VAL A 271 11.13 10.11 13.25
C VAL A 271 10.55 10.20 11.84
N GLY A 272 11.38 10.61 10.86
CA GLY A 272 10.99 10.73 9.46
C GLY A 272 11.20 9.44 8.65
N PRO A 273 10.56 9.31 7.48
CA PRO A 273 10.63 8.12 6.64
C PRO A 273 11.99 7.97 5.95
N ARG A 274 12.58 6.78 6.01
CA ARG A 274 13.85 6.44 5.38
C ARG A 274 13.80 6.50 3.85
N TYR A 275 12.69 6.09 3.24
CA TYR A 275 12.54 5.95 1.79
C TYR A 275 11.90 7.16 1.10
N CYS A 276 11.61 8.22 1.83
CA CYS A 276 11.19 9.51 1.30
C CYS A 276 11.84 10.63 2.12
N PRO A 277 13.19 10.69 2.13
CA PRO A 277 13.90 11.72 2.87
C PRO A 277 13.59 13.08 2.27
N SER A 278 13.65 14.10 3.10
CA SER A 278 13.61 15.50 2.64
C SER A 278 14.81 15.81 1.73
N ILE A 279 14.75 16.88 0.97
CA ILE A 279 15.87 17.25 0.10
C ILE A 279 17.11 17.60 0.93
N GLU A 280 16.95 18.23 2.09
CA GLU A 280 18.03 18.51 3.02
C GLU A 280 18.70 17.21 3.52
N ASP A 281 17.95 16.17 3.81
CA ASP A 281 18.49 14.86 4.17
C ASP A 281 19.27 14.20 3.02
N LYS A 282 18.78 14.35 1.78
CA LYS A 282 19.47 13.82 0.60
C LYS A 282 20.81 14.52 0.37
N VAL A 283 20.83 15.86 0.45
CA VAL A 283 22.03 16.67 0.25
C VAL A 283 23.10 16.35 1.30
N VAL A 284 22.69 16.11 2.56
CA VAL A 284 23.61 15.73 3.64
C VAL A 284 24.10 14.30 3.51
N ARG A 285 23.19 13.33 3.31
CA ARG A 285 23.53 11.88 3.30
C ARG A 285 24.24 11.44 2.03
N PHE A 286 24.00 12.12 0.91
CA PHE A 286 24.56 11.81 -0.40
C PHE A 286 25.33 13.01 -0.96
N ALA A 287 26.22 13.56 -0.14
CA ALA A 287 27.00 14.76 -0.49
C ALA A 287 27.94 14.55 -1.70
N ASP A 288 28.25 13.29 -2.04
CA ASP A 288 29.01 12.88 -3.23
C ASP A 288 28.21 12.99 -4.55
N LYS A 289 26.87 13.15 -4.47
CA LYS A 289 26.00 13.27 -5.64
C LYS A 289 25.93 14.73 -6.10
N GLU A 290 26.34 14.96 -7.34
CA GLU A 290 26.31 16.30 -7.94
C GLU A 290 24.89 16.81 -8.20
N ARG A 291 23.91 15.88 -8.37
CA ARG A 291 22.52 16.20 -8.65
C ARG A 291 21.56 15.12 -8.17
N HIS A 292 20.33 15.49 -7.84
CA HIS A 292 19.22 14.62 -7.56
C HIS A 292 18.13 14.78 -8.62
N GLN A 293 17.54 13.67 -9.02
CA GLN A 293 16.45 13.62 -9.98
C GLN A 293 15.16 14.15 -9.37
N LEU A 294 14.43 14.96 -10.13
CA LEU A 294 13.16 15.58 -9.77
C LEU A 294 12.13 15.33 -10.85
N PHE A 295 10.88 15.16 -10.45
CA PHE A 295 9.76 15.16 -11.38
C PHE A 295 8.83 16.33 -11.07
N VAL A 296 8.40 17.04 -12.11
CA VAL A 296 7.34 18.04 -12.05
C VAL A 296 6.08 17.39 -12.61
N GLU A 297 5.09 17.22 -11.74
CA GLU A 297 3.93 16.37 -11.98
C GLU A 297 2.64 17.20 -11.90
N PRO A 298 1.70 17.10 -12.86
CA PRO A 298 0.42 17.78 -12.78
C PRO A 298 -0.44 17.20 -11.64
N GLU A 299 -1.09 18.07 -10.85
CA GLU A 299 -2.03 17.64 -9.81
C GLU A 299 -3.44 17.35 -10.36
N GLY A 300 -3.68 17.64 -11.62
CA GLY A 300 -4.93 17.38 -12.33
C GLY A 300 -5.03 18.14 -13.64
N THR A 301 -6.00 17.80 -14.47
CA THR A 301 -6.22 18.41 -15.78
C THR A 301 -6.88 19.80 -15.70
N GLY A 302 -7.54 20.11 -14.60
CA GLY A 302 -8.28 21.36 -14.39
C GLY A 302 -7.54 22.41 -13.54
N THR A 303 -6.23 22.26 -13.30
CA THR A 303 -5.46 23.15 -12.43
C THR A 303 -4.07 23.45 -13.00
N ASN A 304 -3.49 24.58 -12.60
CA ASN A 304 -2.09 24.91 -12.87
C ASN A 304 -1.15 24.46 -11.74
N GLU A 305 -1.65 23.78 -10.70
CA GLU A 305 -0.82 23.25 -9.61
C GLU A 305 0.05 22.12 -10.12
N MET A 306 1.38 22.26 -9.93
CA MET A 306 2.36 21.23 -10.24
C MET A 306 3.07 20.79 -8.97
N TYR A 307 3.19 19.47 -8.78
CA TYR A 307 3.90 18.85 -7.68
C TYR A 307 5.38 18.67 -8.03
N VAL A 308 6.30 19.12 -7.16
CA VAL A 308 7.75 18.99 -7.41
C VAL A 308 8.31 17.79 -6.65
N GLN A 309 8.11 16.60 -7.21
CA GLN A 309 8.53 15.35 -6.57
C GLN A 309 10.06 15.31 -6.38
N GLY A 310 10.46 14.96 -5.17
CA GLY A 310 11.88 14.89 -4.80
C GLY A 310 12.37 16.06 -3.96
N MET A 311 11.58 17.15 -3.89
CA MET A 311 11.91 18.40 -3.19
C MET A 311 11.11 18.59 -1.87
N SER A 312 10.69 17.48 -1.23
CA SER A 312 10.09 17.58 0.12
C SER A 312 11.07 18.27 1.07
N THR A 313 10.61 19.29 1.78
CA THR A 313 11.44 20.07 2.69
C THR A 313 10.62 20.71 3.79
N SER A 314 11.28 21.03 4.90
CA SER A 314 10.74 21.89 5.95
C SER A 314 11.50 23.21 6.10
N LEU A 315 12.40 23.54 5.20
CA LEU A 315 13.11 24.82 5.17
C LEU A 315 12.14 26.00 5.04
N PRO A 316 12.51 27.20 5.53
CA PRO A 316 11.64 28.38 5.45
C PRO A 316 11.41 28.84 4.01
N MET A 317 10.33 29.60 3.79
CA MET A 317 9.86 30.03 2.46
C MET A 317 10.91 30.76 1.62
N ASP A 318 11.68 31.65 2.24
CA ASP A 318 12.76 32.37 1.54
C ASP A 318 13.81 31.41 0.97
N VAL A 319 14.12 30.36 1.69
CA VAL A 319 15.05 29.31 1.25
C VAL A 319 14.42 28.42 0.19
N GLN A 320 13.12 28.09 0.33
CA GLN A 320 12.39 27.31 -0.69
C GLN A 320 12.43 28.03 -2.06
N TYR A 321 12.14 29.33 -2.11
CA TYR A 321 12.26 30.11 -3.34
C TYR A 321 13.70 30.14 -3.86
N ALA A 322 14.67 30.37 -2.97
CA ALA A 322 16.07 30.51 -3.37
C ALA A 322 16.58 29.23 -4.06
N PHE A 323 16.38 28.05 -3.48
CA PHE A 323 16.88 26.82 -4.10
C PHE A 323 16.04 26.36 -5.30
N LEU A 324 14.72 26.54 -5.28
CA LEU A 324 13.88 26.14 -6.43
C LEU A 324 14.25 26.92 -7.68
N ARG A 325 14.56 28.21 -7.57
CA ARG A 325 14.94 29.08 -8.71
C ARG A 325 16.30 28.76 -9.31
N THR A 326 17.10 27.91 -8.68
CA THR A 326 18.35 27.41 -9.28
C THR A 326 18.16 26.19 -10.18
N ILE A 327 16.98 25.58 -10.14
CA ILE A 327 16.67 24.32 -10.84
C ILE A 327 16.25 24.63 -12.29
N PRO A 328 16.85 23.95 -13.30
CA PRO A 328 16.46 24.14 -14.70
C PRO A 328 14.94 23.97 -14.91
N GLY A 329 14.35 25.00 -15.51
CA GLY A 329 12.91 25.08 -15.76
C GLY A 329 12.09 25.69 -14.62
N LEU A 330 12.70 25.97 -13.46
CA LEU A 330 12.05 26.58 -12.29
C LEU A 330 12.58 28.01 -12.01
N GLU A 331 13.30 28.61 -12.92
CA GLU A 331 14.03 29.90 -12.70
C GLU A 331 13.08 31.04 -12.27
N ASN A 332 11.84 31.02 -12.78
CA ASN A 332 10.83 32.04 -12.47
C ASN A 332 9.68 31.50 -11.63
N VAL A 333 9.90 30.38 -10.93
CA VAL A 333 8.86 29.66 -10.23
C VAL A 333 8.12 30.51 -9.19
N GLU A 334 6.79 30.39 -9.18
CA GLU A 334 5.90 30.88 -8.12
C GLU A 334 5.31 29.71 -7.34
N ILE A 335 5.45 29.79 -6.02
CA ILE A 335 4.95 28.76 -5.11
C ILE A 335 3.48 29.04 -4.79
N MET A 336 2.60 28.13 -5.17
CA MET A 336 1.16 28.18 -4.83
C MET A 336 0.88 27.66 -3.41
N ARG A 337 1.63 26.64 -2.98
CA ARG A 337 1.59 26.07 -1.62
C ARG A 337 3.01 25.76 -1.16
N PRO A 338 3.40 26.17 0.05
CA PRO A 338 4.73 25.85 0.58
C PRO A 338 4.92 24.35 0.79
N ALA A 339 6.16 23.90 0.71
CA ALA A 339 6.57 22.64 1.29
C ALA A 339 6.54 22.74 2.82
N TYR A 340 6.25 21.61 3.49
CA TYR A 340 6.23 21.55 4.96
C TYR A 340 6.54 20.14 5.46
N ALA A 341 6.94 20.06 6.72
CA ALA A 341 6.88 18.82 7.48
C ALA A 341 5.63 18.81 8.37
N ILE A 342 5.11 17.62 8.63
CA ILE A 342 4.03 17.40 9.58
C ILE A 342 4.42 16.29 10.56
N GLU A 343 4.28 16.57 11.84
CA GLU A 343 4.34 15.58 12.91
C GLU A 343 2.94 15.18 13.34
N TYR A 344 2.79 13.93 13.75
CA TYR A 344 1.51 13.37 14.18
C TYR A 344 1.72 12.17 15.09
N ASP A 345 0.71 11.85 15.90
CA ASP A 345 0.70 10.64 16.71
C ASP A 345 0.19 9.45 15.88
N CYS A 346 0.77 8.28 16.12
CA CYS A 346 0.35 7.01 15.56
C CYS A 346 0.45 5.90 16.63
N LEU A 347 -0.24 4.79 16.41
CA LEU A 347 -0.22 3.66 17.31
C LEU A 347 1.09 2.86 17.15
N ASN A 348 1.58 2.29 18.25
CA ASN A 348 2.57 1.22 18.17
C ASN A 348 1.89 -0.04 17.56
N PRO A 349 2.23 -0.48 16.34
CA PRO A 349 1.48 -1.55 15.68
C PRO A 349 1.68 -2.93 16.31
N THR A 350 2.68 -3.12 17.17
CA THR A 350 2.88 -4.40 17.86
C THR A 350 1.79 -4.72 18.90
N GLN A 351 0.97 -3.73 19.27
CA GLN A 351 -0.23 -3.94 20.09
C GLN A 351 -1.44 -4.44 19.31
N LEU A 352 -1.32 -4.58 17.98
CA LEU A 352 -2.39 -5.11 17.13
C LEU A 352 -2.23 -6.62 16.93
N THR A 353 -3.36 -7.29 16.75
CA THR A 353 -3.41 -8.67 16.24
C THR A 353 -3.18 -8.67 14.71
N PRO A 354 -2.93 -9.84 14.08
CA PRO A 354 -2.90 -9.94 12.61
C PRO A 354 -4.21 -9.53 11.92
N ALA A 355 -5.34 -9.49 12.65
CA ALA A 355 -6.61 -8.95 12.19
C ALA A 355 -6.72 -7.42 12.30
N LEU A 356 -5.65 -6.74 12.73
CA LEU A 356 -5.57 -5.30 13.01
C LEU A 356 -6.45 -4.81 14.18
N GLN A 357 -6.91 -5.72 15.05
CA GLN A 357 -7.59 -5.40 16.30
C GLN A 357 -6.59 -5.09 17.40
N VAL A 358 -6.87 -4.10 18.24
CA VAL A 358 -6.10 -3.81 19.45
C VAL A 358 -6.26 -4.97 20.45
N LYS A 359 -5.14 -5.56 20.92
CA LYS A 359 -5.14 -6.81 21.69
C LYS A 359 -5.95 -6.77 23.00
N HIS A 360 -5.99 -5.61 23.64
CA HIS A 360 -6.61 -5.44 24.97
C HIS A 360 -7.95 -4.68 24.92
N ILE A 361 -8.43 -4.28 23.74
CA ILE A 361 -9.73 -3.61 23.56
C ILE A 361 -10.51 -4.35 22.47
N GLU A 362 -11.52 -5.07 22.89
CA GLU A 362 -12.39 -5.81 21.97
C GLU A 362 -13.22 -4.84 21.12
N GLY A 363 -13.27 -5.07 19.81
CA GLY A 363 -13.97 -4.23 18.84
C GLY A 363 -13.20 -2.97 18.40
N LEU A 364 -11.99 -2.72 18.89
CA LEU A 364 -11.15 -1.61 18.41
C LEU A 364 -10.15 -2.09 17.38
N TYR A 365 -10.22 -1.53 16.17
CA TYR A 365 -9.31 -1.79 15.04
C TYR A 365 -8.54 -0.52 14.69
N SER A 366 -7.41 -0.68 13.99
CA SER A 366 -6.64 0.45 13.49
C SER A 366 -6.04 0.14 12.13
N ALA A 367 -6.01 1.12 11.23
CA ALA A 367 -5.55 0.96 9.86
C ALA A 367 -4.86 2.21 9.29
N GLY A 368 -3.95 1.97 8.36
CA GLY A 368 -3.28 3.00 7.59
C GLY A 368 -2.16 3.69 8.33
N GLN A 369 -2.04 4.99 8.13
CA GLN A 369 -0.96 5.79 8.72
C GLN A 369 -1.04 5.86 10.25
N ALA A 370 -2.21 5.64 10.82
CA ALA A 370 -2.40 5.49 12.24
C ALA A 370 -1.58 4.32 12.83
N ASN A 371 -1.21 3.31 12.01
CA ASN A 371 -0.35 2.19 12.39
C ASN A 371 1.13 2.40 12.05
N GLY A 372 1.54 3.64 11.77
CA GLY A 372 2.92 3.98 11.45
C GLY A 372 3.37 3.63 10.03
N THR A 373 2.45 3.44 9.07
CA THR A 373 2.78 3.33 7.64
C THR A 373 2.81 4.69 6.97
N SER A 374 3.41 4.76 5.77
CA SER A 374 3.47 5.97 4.95
C SER A 374 3.20 5.62 3.49
N GLY A 375 1.97 5.83 3.03
CA GLY A 375 1.53 5.63 1.65
C GLY A 375 0.05 5.34 1.56
N TYR A 376 -0.56 5.75 0.45
CA TYR A 376 -1.99 5.59 0.20
C TYR A 376 -2.39 4.13 0.05
N GLU A 377 -1.53 3.36 -0.60
CA GLU A 377 -1.74 1.95 -0.92
C GLU A 377 -1.63 1.08 0.34
N GLU A 378 -0.66 1.37 1.21
CA GLU A 378 -0.53 0.73 2.53
C GLU A 378 -1.75 1.04 3.40
N ALA A 379 -2.27 2.26 3.30
CA ALA A 379 -3.47 2.67 4.04
C ALA A 379 -4.72 1.94 3.53
N ALA A 380 -4.92 1.90 2.21
CA ALA A 380 -6.04 1.20 1.59
C ALA A 380 -6.05 -0.29 1.94
N ALA A 381 -4.90 -0.95 1.82
CA ALA A 381 -4.74 -2.38 2.15
C ALA A 381 -5.11 -2.68 3.61
N GLN A 382 -4.60 -1.89 4.56
CA GLN A 382 -4.94 -2.06 5.97
C GLN A 382 -6.40 -1.74 6.25
N GLY A 383 -6.95 -0.68 5.63
CA GLY A 383 -8.35 -0.30 5.78
C GLY A 383 -9.29 -1.42 5.34
N LEU A 384 -9.04 -1.99 4.15
CA LEU A 384 -9.80 -3.13 3.64
C LEU A 384 -9.77 -4.30 4.62
N MET A 385 -8.58 -4.69 5.09
CA MET A 385 -8.42 -5.81 6.01
C MET A 385 -9.07 -5.56 7.38
N ALA A 386 -8.96 -4.34 7.92
CA ALA A 386 -9.62 -3.98 9.17
C ALA A 386 -11.14 -4.00 9.03
N GLY A 387 -11.69 -3.50 7.93
CA GLY A 387 -13.11 -3.54 7.63
C GLY A 387 -13.63 -4.98 7.49
N ILE A 388 -12.94 -5.83 6.73
CA ILE A 388 -13.28 -7.25 6.61
C ILE A 388 -13.30 -7.92 7.99
N ASN A 389 -12.25 -7.73 8.78
CA ASN A 389 -12.12 -8.42 10.06
C ASN A 389 -13.10 -7.89 11.12
N ALA A 390 -13.42 -6.61 11.10
CA ALA A 390 -14.47 -6.06 11.96
C ALA A 390 -15.84 -6.67 11.61
N ALA A 391 -16.17 -6.80 10.32
CA ALA A 391 -17.40 -7.43 9.86
C ALA A 391 -17.47 -8.91 10.26
N LEU A 392 -16.42 -9.69 10.00
CA LEU A 392 -16.36 -11.10 10.37
C LEU A 392 -16.47 -11.31 11.89
N TRP A 393 -15.82 -10.45 12.68
CA TRP A 393 -15.91 -10.50 14.14
C TRP A 393 -17.34 -10.25 14.63
N LEU A 394 -18.04 -9.28 14.05
CA LEU A 394 -19.47 -9.02 14.36
C LEU A 394 -20.38 -10.22 14.04
N GLU A 395 -20.01 -11.01 13.06
CA GLU A 395 -20.71 -12.23 12.66
C GLU A 395 -20.28 -13.47 13.47
N GLY A 396 -19.32 -13.33 14.39
CA GLY A 396 -18.78 -14.45 15.17
C GLY A 396 -17.94 -15.43 14.33
N LYS A 397 -17.41 -14.98 13.21
CA LYS A 397 -16.57 -15.78 12.30
C LYS A 397 -15.08 -15.62 12.62
N GLU A 398 -14.29 -16.59 12.17
CA GLU A 398 -12.83 -16.52 12.27
C GLU A 398 -12.26 -15.34 11.48
N PRO A 399 -11.18 -14.72 11.96
CA PRO A 399 -10.55 -13.59 11.28
C PRO A 399 -9.94 -14.01 9.94
N PHE A 400 -10.07 -13.13 8.95
CA PHE A 400 -9.42 -13.26 7.66
C PHE A 400 -7.99 -12.73 7.73
N ILE A 401 -7.01 -13.61 7.65
CA ILE A 401 -5.59 -13.30 7.72
C ILE A 401 -4.91 -13.83 6.47
N LEU A 402 -4.14 -12.98 5.81
CA LEU A 402 -3.32 -13.34 4.66
C LEU A 402 -1.89 -13.66 5.11
N ALA A 403 -1.37 -14.81 4.70
CA ALA A 403 0.01 -15.19 4.96
C ALA A 403 0.98 -14.35 4.10
N ARG A 404 2.23 -14.27 4.54
CA ARG A 404 3.33 -13.61 3.80
C ARG A 404 3.59 -14.21 2.42
N SER A 405 3.25 -15.47 2.21
CA SER A 405 3.35 -16.18 0.93
C SER A 405 2.13 -16.03 0.03
N GLU A 406 1.05 -15.43 0.52
CA GLU A 406 -0.22 -15.26 -0.21
C GLU A 406 -0.38 -13.84 -0.77
N ALA A 407 0.12 -12.83 -0.04
CA ALA A 407 -0.09 -11.44 -0.42
C ALA A 407 0.98 -10.49 0.16
N TYR A 408 1.26 -9.40 -0.55
CA TYR A 408 1.99 -8.25 0.01
C TYR A 408 1.23 -7.60 1.17
N ILE A 409 -0.10 -7.64 1.16
CA ILE A 409 -0.94 -7.26 2.31
C ILE A 409 -0.56 -8.09 3.54
N GLY A 410 -0.36 -9.41 3.37
CA GLY A 410 0.10 -10.29 4.45
C GLY A 410 1.51 -9.94 4.94
N VAL A 411 2.44 -9.62 4.02
CA VAL A 411 3.79 -9.14 4.38
C VAL A 411 3.73 -7.84 5.17
N LEU A 412 2.93 -6.87 4.72
CA LEU A 412 2.72 -5.58 5.36
C LEU A 412 2.24 -5.72 6.80
N ILE A 413 1.15 -6.46 6.99
CA ILE A 413 0.53 -6.60 8.31
C ILE A 413 1.43 -7.40 9.25
N ASP A 414 2.01 -8.51 8.78
CA ASP A 414 2.92 -9.32 9.59
C ASP A 414 4.16 -8.51 10.04
N ASP A 415 4.77 -7.72 9.15
CA ASP A 415 5.90 -6.85 9.53
C ASP A 415 5.50 -5.84 10.63
N LEU A 416 4.32 -5.22 10.52
CA LEU A 416 3.84 -4.24 11.50
C LEU A 416 3.59 -4.87 12.86
N VAL A 417 2.84 -5.97 12.92
CA VAL A 417 2.38 -6.54 14.20
C VAL A 417 3.45 -7.39 14.90
N THR A 418 4.47 -7.87 14.18
CA THR A 418 5.55 -8.70 14.75
C THR A 418 6.83 -7.93 15.00
N LYS A 419 7.30 -7.17 14.00
CA LYS A 419 8.56 -6.40 14.09
C LYS A 419 8.34 -5.00 14.63
N GLY A 420 7.13 -4.45 14.43
CA GLY A 420 6.87 -3.04 14.65
C GLY A 420 7.62 -2.16 13.66
N THR A 421 7.62 -0.87 13.92
CA THR A 421 8.38 0.09 13.13
C THR A 421 8.88 1.24 14.01
N ASN A 422 10.13 1.63 13.79
CA ASN A 422 10.74 2.79 14.46
C ASN A 422 10.78 4.04 13.55
N GLU A 423 10.34 3.88 12.31
CA GLU A 423 10.25 4.92 11.30
C GLU A 423 9.00 4.65 10.44
N PRO A 424 8.41 5.63 9.75
CA PRO A 424 7.26 5.39 8.88
C PRO A 424 7.51 4.26 7.89
N TYR A 425 6.75 3.16 8.06
CA TYR A 425 6.89 1.95 7.24
C TYR A 425 6.42 2.20 5.81
N ARG A 426 7.17 1.67 4.86
CA ARG A 426 6.85 1.70 3.45
C ARG A 426 7.00 0.32 2.82
N MET A 427 5.99 -0.10 2.05
CA MET A 427 6.07 -1.34 1.29
C MET A 427 7.04 -1.17 0.12
N MET A 428 7.94 -2.14 0.01
CA MET A 428 8.91 -2.28 -1.08
C MET A 428 8.94 -3.73 -1.51
N THR A 429 9.22 -4.00 -2.78
CA THR A 429 9.34 -5.39 -3.30
C THR A 429 10.40 -6.21 -2.57
N SER A 430 11.43 -5.56 -2.00
CA SER A 430 12.48 -6.22 -1.23
C SER A 430 12.02 -6.76 0.13
N ARG A 431 10.85 -6.37 0.62
CA ARG A 431 10.33 -6.86 1.91
C ARG A 431 9.71 -8.26 1.81
N SER A 432 9.33 -8.68 0.61
CA SER A 432 8.79 -10.02 0.38
C SER A 432 9.90 -11.02 0.05
N GLU A 433 9.83 -12.18 0.66
CA GLU A 433 10.66 -13.36 0.39
C GLU A 433 10.22 -14.07 -0.90
N TYR A 434 8.95 -13.88 -1.31
CA TYR A 434 8.29 -14.63 -2.38
C TYR A 434 7.86 -13.74 -3.55
N ARG A 435 8.72 -12.79 -3.97
CA ARG A 435 8.38 -11.75 -4.97
C ARG A 435 7.84 -12.30 -6.28
N LEU A 436 8.32 -13.46 -6.73
CA LEU A 436 7.87 -14.05 -7.98
C LEU A 436 6.49 -14.70 -7.86
N LEU A 437 6.10 -15.15 -6.67
CA LEU A 437 4.73 -15.62 -6.40
C LEU A 437 3.75 -14.46 -6.23
N LEU A 438 4.22 -13.36 -5.62
CA LEU A 438 3.37 -12.21 -5.25
C LEU A 438 3.43 -11.07 -6.29
N ARG A 439 3.42 -11.41 -7.57
CA ARG A 439 3.41 -10.42 -8.64
C ARG A 439 2.10 -9.63 -8.67
N GLN A 440 2.16 -8.42 -9.22
CA GLN A 440 0.95 -7.61 -9.41
C GLN A 440 -0.01 -8.24 -10.44
N ASP A 441 0.53 -8.81 -11.53
CA ASP A 441 -0.23 -9.40 -12.63
C ASP A 441 -1.09 -10.59 -12.24
N ASN A 442 -0.76 -11.30 -11.16
CA ASN A 442 -1.48 -12.47 -10.70
C ASN A 442 -2.26 -12.29 -9.40
N ALA A 443 -2.43 -11.06 -8.93
CA ALA A 443 -3.14 -10.79 -7.68
C ALA A 443 -4.59 -11.31 -7.71
N ASP A 444 -5.26 -11.17 -8.84
CA ASP A 444 -6.59 -11.68 -9.09
C ASP A 444 -6.65 -13.22 -8.94
N MET A 445 -5.70 -13.94 -9.55
CA MET A 445 -5.63 -15.40 -9.45
C MET A 445 -5.38 -15.90 -8.02
N ARG A 446 -4.69 -15.10 -7.19
CA ARG A 446 -4.39 -15.46 -5.79
C ARG A 446 -5.53 -15.14 -4.81
N LEU A 447 -6.27 -14.04 -5.03
CA LEU A 447 -7.09 -13.44 -3.97
C LEU A 447 -8.58 -13.30 -4.32
N THR A 448 -9.00 -13.31 -5.59
CA THR A 448 -10.40 -13.05 -5.94
C THR A 448 -11.36 -14.12 -5.41
N GLU A 449 -10.96 -15.39 -5.40
CA GLU A 449 -11.76 -16.46 -4.79
C GLU A 449 -11.94 -16.25 -3.28
N LYS A 450 -10.91 -15.75 -2.60
CA LYS A 450 -10.99 -15.39 -1.17
C LYS A 450 -11.95 -14.22 -0.95
N GLY A 451 -11.86 -13.17 -1.79
CA GLY A 451 -12.78 -12.03 -1.79
C GLY A 451 -14.24 -12.45 -2.04
N ARG A 452 -14.46 -13.46 -2.90
CA ARG A 452 -15.78 -14.05 -3.13
C ARG A 452 -16.30 -14.78 -1.90
N THR A 453 -15.45 -15.56 -1.26
CA THR A 453 -15.82 -16.30 -0.03
C THR A 453 -16.18 -15.36 1.12
N ILE A 454 -15.48 -14.23 1.24
CA ILE A 454 -15.78 -13.17 2.23
C ILE A 454 -17.12 -12.49 1.90
N GLY A 455 -17.47 -12.37 0.61
CA GLY A 455 -18.68 -11.70 0.14
C GLY A 455 -18.46 -10.29 -0.46
N LEU A 456 -17.24 -9.81 -0.58
CA LEU A 456 -16.92 -8.52 -1.20
C LEU A 456 -16.90 -8.58 -2.73
N VAL A 457 -16.45 -9.68 -3.31
CA VAL A 457 -16.48 -9.90 -4.75
C VAL A 457 -17.88 -10.32 -5.17
N LYS A 458 -18.61 -9.40 -5.83
CA LYS A 458 -19.98 -9.58 -6.30
C LYS A 458 -20.01 -10.32 -7.66
N ASP A 459 -21.20 -10.59 -8.18
CA ASP A 459 -21.41 -11.48 -9.33
C ASP A 459 -20.76 -10.96 -10.62
N ASP A 460 -20.78 -9.67 -10.85
CA ASP A 460 -20.16 -9.02 -12.01
C ASP A 460 -18.63 -9.24 -12.03
N ARG A 461 -17.97 -8.96 -10.93
CA ARG A 461 -16.53 -9.16 -10.74
C ARG A 461 -16.18 -10.66 -10.80
N TRP A 462 -16.99 -11.50 -10.17
CA TRP A 462 -16.81 -12.94 -10.19
C TRP A 462 -16.91 -13.53 -11.61
N ALA A 463 -17.88 -13.07 -12.40
CA ALA A 463 -18.05 -13.51 -13.79
C ALA A 463 -16.83 -13.15 -14.66
N LYS A 464 -16.30 -11.92 -14.55
CA LYS A 464 -15.08 -11.52 -15.26
C LYS A 464 -13.85 -12.34 -14.84
N PHE A 465 -13.68 -12.57 -13.54
CA PHE A 465 -12.59 -13.39 -13.02
C PHE A 465 -12.64 -14.82 -13.54
N THR A 466 -13.79 -15.46 -13.46
CA THR A 466 -13.96 -16.85 -13.92
C THR A 466 -13.75 -16.99 -15.42
N ALA A 467 -14.20 -16.00 -16.23
CA ALA A 467 -13.93 -15.96 -17.65
C ALA A 467 -12.43 -15.84 -17.96
N LYS A 468 -11.71 -14.95 -17.27
CA LYS A 468 -10.26 -14.78 -17.42
C LYS A 468 -9.52 -16.07 -17.02
N LYS A 469 -9.86 -16.67 -15.89
CA LYS A 469 -9.27 -17.94 -15.41
C LYS A 469 -9.44 -19.06 -16.43
N ALA A 470 -10.66 -19.24 -16.95
CA ALA A 470 -10.95 -20.22 -17.99
C ALA A 470 -10.17 -19.95 -19.28
N ALA A 471 -10.02 -18.69 -19.70
CA ALA A 471 -9.25 -18.31 -20.88
C ALA A 471 -7.75 -18.64 -20.71
N ILE A 472 -7.17 -18.42 -19.54
CA ILE A 472 -5.77 -18.80 -19.25
C ILE A 472 -5.60 -20.33 -19.34
N GLU A 473 -6.51 -21.10 -18.72
CA GLU A 473 -6.49 -22.56 -18.76
C GLU A 473 -6.62 -23.09 -20.20
N GLU A 474 -7.57 -22.55 -20.98
CA GLU A 474 -7.75 -22.90 -22.40
C GLU A 474 -6.49 -22.61 -23.22
N ALA A 475 -5.87 -21.45 -23.03
CA ALA A 475 -4.65 -21.05 -23.73
C ALA A 475 -3.47 -22.00 -23.40
N MET A 476 -3.30 -22.33 -22.11
CA MET A 476 -2.27 -23.26 -21.66
C MET A 476 -2.45 -24.66 -22.23
N ASP A 477 -3.68 -25.16 -22.25
CA ASP A 477 -4.00 -26.48 -22.80
C ASP A 477 -3.83 -26.51 -24.32
N MET A 478 -4.22 -25.45 -25.01
CA MET A 478 -4.00 -25.33 -26.46
C MET A 478 -2.51 -25.38 -26.81
N LEU A 479 -1.66 -24.66 -26.09
CA LEU A 479 -0.20 -24.70 -26.28
C LEU A 479 0.38 -26.09 -26.03
N ARG A 480 -0.06 -26.78 -24.98
CA ARG A 480 0.39 -28.15 -24.63
C ARG A 480 -0.03 -29.20 -25.64
N ASN A 481 -1.18 -29.00 -26.29
CA ASN A 481 -1.74 -29.94 -27.24
C ASN A 481 -1.42 -29.63 -28.72
N THR A 482 -0.76 -28.51 -29.02
CA THR A 482 -0.37 -28.14 -30.37
C THR A 482 1.03 -28.68 -30.70
N PRO A 483 1.13 -29.73 -31.56
CA PRO A 483 2.43 -30.29 -31.95
C PRO A 483 3.11 -29.39 -32.98
N VAL A 484 4.42 -29.19 -32.82
CA VAL A 484 5.29 -28.47 -33.78
C VAL A 484 6.35 -29.43 -34.27
N ASN A 485 6.26 -29.81 -35.54
CA ASN A 485 7.17 -30.76 -36.16
C ASN A 485 8.30 -30.05 -36.93
N PRO A 486 9.52 -30.67 -37.03
CA PRO A 486 10.66 -30.05 -37.71
C PRO A 486 10.58 -30.13 -39.25
N SER A 487 9.52 -29.59 -39.85
CA SER A 487 9.39 -29.46 -41.31
C SER A 487 10.26 -28.30 -41.81
N LYS A 488 10.50 -28.27 -43.15
CA LYS A 488 11.23 -27.14 -43.76
C LYS A 488 10.54 -25.81 -43.57
N GLU A 489 9.23 -25.80 -43.62
CA GLU A 489 8.38 -24.62 -43.41
C GLU A 489 8.50 -24.14 -41.96
N THR A 490 8.42 -25.06 -40.99
CA THR A 490 8.59 -24.73 -39.57
C THR A 490 9.99 -24.18 -39.29
N GLN A 491 11.06 -24.77 -39.88
CA GLN A 491 12.40 -24.25 -39.66
C GLN A 491 12.59 -22.85 -40.23
N ALA A 492 12.08 -22.59 -41.45
CA ALA A 492 12.11 -21.25 -42.04
C ALA A 492 11.31 -20.23 -41.21
N LEU A 493 10.16 -20.64 -40.67
CA LEU A 493 9.35 -19.80 -39.77
C LEU A 493 10.10 -19.47 -38.49
N LEU A 494 10.68 -20.45 -37.82
CA LEU A 494 11.45 -20.23 -36.60
C LEU A 494 12.67 -19.34 -36.84
N GLU A 495 13.37 -19.49 -37.96
CA GLU A 495 14.47 -18.62 -38.37
C GLU A 495 13.98 -17.18 -38.59
N SER A 496 12.84 -16.98 -39.24
CA SER A 496 12.23 -15.65 -39.44
C SER A 496 11.81 -14.98 -38.13
N LEU A 497 11.50 -15.77 -37.09
CA LEU A 497 11.18 -15.31 -35.75
C LEU A 497 12.44 -15.09 -34.89
N GLY A 498 13.65 -15.29 -35.44
CA GLY A 498 14.92 -15.12 -34.73
C GLY A 498 15.20 -16.16 -33.66
N THR A 499 14.55 -17.33 -33.70
CA THR A 499 14.73 -18.39 -32.72
C THR A 499 15.43 -19.62 -33.31
N ALA A 500 16.06 -20.44 -32.44
CA ALA A 500 16.79 -21.62 -32.85
C ALA A 500 15.88 -22.69 -33.49
N PRO A 501 16.35 -23.42 -34.51
CA PRO A 501 15.63 -24.52 -35.13
C PRO A 501 15.36 -25.66 -34.15
N ILE A 502 14.34 -26.48 -34.43
CA ILE A 502 14.02 -27.67 -33.64
C ILE A 502 14.53 -28.94 -34.32
N ARG A 503 15.04 -29.89 -33.54
CA ARG A 503 15.56 -31.16 -34.08
C ARG A 503 14.54 -32.30 -34.00
N THR A 504 13.64 -32.24 -33.06
CA THR A 504 12.57 -33.21 -32.79
C THR A 504 11.24 -32.51 -32.70
N GLY A 505 10.14 -33.23 -32.83
CA GLY A 505 8.79 -32.68 -32.55
C GLY A 505 8.70 -32.21 -31.11
N ILE A 506 8.17 -31.04 -30.91
CA ILE A 506 7.89 -30.40 -29.61
C ILE A 506 6.46 -29.90 -29.59
N HIS A 507 6.03 -29.31 -28.50
CA HIS A 507 4.75 -28.61 -28.44
C HIS A 507 4.93 -27.09 -28.51
N ALA A 508 3.90 -26.36 -28.94
CA ALA A 508 3.90 -24.89 -28.96
C ALA A 508 4.25 -24.29 -27.58
N TYR A 509 3.88 -24.98 -26.50
CA TYR A 509 4.27 -24.67 -25.12
C TYR A 509 5.79 -24.53 -24.94
N ASP A 510 6.59 -25.39 -25.59
CA ASP A 510 8.06 -25.36 -25.48
C ASP A 510 8.67 -24.19 -26.27
N LEU A 511 7.95 -23.65 -27.26
CA LEU A 511 8.36 -22.43 -27.95
C LEU A 511 8.20 -21.20 -27.06
N VAL A 512 7.09 -21.08 -26.34
CA VAL A 512 6.85 -19.95 -25.41
C VAL A 512 7.85 -19.94 -24.23
N LYS A 513 8.52 -21.05 -23.91
CA LYS A 513 9.63 -21.07 -22.94
C LYS A 513 10.88 -20.32 -23.42
N ARG A 514 10.98 -20.01 -24.70
CA ARG A 514 12.12 -19.28 -25.26
C ARG A 514 11.93 -17.79 -25.08
N ASN A 515 12.93 -17.10 -24.55
CA ASN A 515 12.85 -15.69 -24.18
C ASN A 515 12.47 -14.74 -25.35
N GLU A 516 12.78 -15.15 -26.58
CA GLU A 516 12.50 -14.39 -27.80
C GLU A 516 11.05 -14.58 -28.33
N LEU A 517 10.29 -15.54 -27.79
CA LEU A 517 8.94 -15.87 -28.26
C LEU A 517 7.90 -15.67 -27.15
N SER A 518 6.90 -14.84 -27.44
CA SER A 518 5.74 -14.70 -26.58
C SER A 518 4.57 -15.56 -27.08
N TYR A 519 3.56 -15.72 -26.23
CA TYR A 519 2.29 -16.35 -26.62
C TYR A 519 1.75 -15.76 -27.93
N ALA A 520 1.67 -14.41 -28.01
CA ALA A 520 1.17 -13.70 -29.17
C ALA A 520 1.92 -14.09 -30.47
N VAL A 521 3.24 -14.11 -30.42
CA VAL A 521 4.10 -14.48 -31.55
C VAL A 521 3.87 -15.93 -31.97
N VAL A 522 3.80 -16.84 -31.01
CA VAL A 522 3.56 -18.26 -31.29
C VAL A 522 2.15 -18.49 -31.81
N ALA A 523 1.15 -17.81 -31.25
CA ALA A 523 -0.23 -17.93 -31.69
C ALA A 523 -0.40 -17.46 -33.14
N ASP A 524 0.16 -16.30 -33.49
CA ASP A 524 0.11 -15.77 -34.88
C ASP A 524 0.86 -16.68 -35.84
N ALA A 525 2.02 -17.21 -35.45
CA ALA A 525 2.87 -18.06 -36.28
C ALA A 525 2.23 -19.43 -36.60
N PHE A 526 1.46 -19.99 -35.68
CA PHE A 526 0.86 -21.32 -35.78
C PHE A 526 -0.68 -21.29 -35.91
N GLY A 527 -1.28 -20.11 -36.09
CA GLY A 527 -2.72 -19.96 -36.32
C GLY A 527 -3.56 -20.33 -35.10
N LEU A 528 -3.05 -20.08 -33.88
CA LEU A 528 -3.76 -20.35 -32.65
C LEU A 528 -4.67 -19.18 -32.27
N LYS A 529 -5.64 -19.45 -31.39
CA LYS A 529 -6.56 -18.44 -30.87
C LYS A 529 -5.80 -17.35 -30.11
N ARG A 530 -6.14 -16.10 -30.36
CA ARG A 530 -5.66 -14.93 -29.60
C ARG A 530 -6.60 -14.64 -28.43
N TYR A 531 -6.07 -14.11 -27.38
CA TYR A 531 -6.80 -13.71 -26.18
C TYR A 531 -6.55 -12.22 -25.87
N THR A 532 -7.15 -11.72 -24.80
CA THR A 532 -6.86 -10.37 -24.31
C THR A 532 -5.41 -10.26 -23.81
N PRO A 533 -4.78 -9.09 -23.92
CA PRO A 533 -3.36 -8.92 -23.55
C PRO A 533 -3.01 -9.40 -22.14
N ASP A 534 -3.90 -9.22 -21.16
CA ASP A 534 -3.72 -9.67 -19.78
C ASP A 534 -3.73 -11.19 -19.61
N VAL A 535 -4.51 -11.92 -20.45
CA VAL A 535 -4.49 -13.38 -20.50
C VAL A 535 -3.20 -13.87 -21.14
N GLU A 536 -2.78 -13.29 -22.27
CA GLU A 536 -1.56 -13.66 -22.98
C GLU A 536 -0.32 -13.41 -22.11
N GLU A 537 -0.24 -12.26 -21.42
CA GLU A 537 0.84 -11.95 -20.47
C GLU A 537 0.88 -12.95 -19.30
N ALA A 538 -0.26 -13.31 -18.74
CA ALA A 538 -0.33 -14.29 -17.65
C ALA A 538 0.18 -15.67 -18.07
N VAL A 539 -0.12 -16.09 -19.30
CA VAL A 539 0.38 -17.35 -19.89
C VAL A 539 1.90 -17.28 -20.10
N ASP A 540 2.40 -16.20 -20.71
CA ASP A 540 3.82 -15.99 -20.95
C ASP A 540 4.64 -16.08 -19.67
N ILE A 541 4.24 -15.35 -18.63
CA ILE A 541 4.94 -15.33 -17.35
C ILE A 541 4.88 -16.71 -16.68
N SER A 542 3.73 -17.38 -16.71
CA SER A 542 3.54 -18.68 -16.08
C SER A 542 4.46 -19.74 -16.71
N ILE A 543 4.63 -19.72 -18.03
CA ILE A 543 5.47 -20.66 -18.75
C ILE A 543 6.96 -20.34 -18.59
N THR A 544 7.33 -19.08 -18.80
CA THR A 544 8.74 -18.65 -18.78
C THR A 544 9.36 -18.84 -17.39
N TYR A 545 8.60 -18.59 -16.34
CA TYR A 545 9.08 -18.66 -14.96
C TYR A 545 8.67 -19.94 -14.21
N GLU A 546 8.11 -20.95 -14.88
CA GLU A 546 7.59 -22.19 -14.29
C GLU A 546 8.56 -22.84 -13.28
N GLY A 547 9.83 -23.00 -13.67
CA GLY A 547 10.83 -23.64 -12.83
C GLY A 547 11.19 -22.84 -11.57
N TYR A 548 11.21 -21.52 -11.66
CA TYR A 548 11.45 -20.63 -10.52
C TYR A 548 10.25 -20.56 -9.58
N ILE A 549 9.04 -20.53 -10.13
CA ILE A 549 7.78 -20.57 -9.37
C ILE A 549 7.71 -21.86 -8.55
N LYS A 550 7.99 -23.00 -9.17
CA LYS A 550 8.01 -24.31 -8.48
C LYS A 550 8.98 -24.33 -7.30
N LYS A 551 10.22 -23.83 -7.48
CA LYS A 551 11.20 -23.74 -6.40
C LYS A 551 10.72 -22.84 -5.24
N GLN A 552 10.07 -21.72 -5.52
CA GLN A 552 9.52 -20.87 -4.47
C GLN A 552 8.36 -21.56 -3.75
N MET A 553 7.48 -22.28 -4.44
CA MET A 553 6.41 -23.06 -3.82
C MET A 553 6.95 -24.10 -2.84
N GLU A 554 8.03 -24.82 -3.19
CA GLU A 554 8.69 -25.75 -2.27
C GLU A 554 9.22 -25.07 -1.00
N GLN A 555 9.68 -23.81 -1.10
CA GLN A 555 10.10 -23.03 0.06
C GLN A 555 8.90 -22.61 0.91
N VAL A 556 7.79 -22.17 0.28
CA VAL A 556 6.55 -21.84 0.97
C VAL A 556 6.03 -23.03 1.77
N ASP A 557 6.01 -24.22 1.20
CA ASP A 557 5.54 -25.44 1.88
C ASP A 557 6.34 -25.76 3.14
N LYS A 558 7.66 -25.49 3.14
CA LYS A 558 8.50 -25.65 4.33
C LYS A 558 8.15 -24.64 5.43
N VAL A 559 7.94 -23.39 5.07
CA VAL A 559 7.61 -22.32 6.04
C VAL A 559 6.19 -22.49 6.57
N ARG A 560 5.22 -22.89 5.73
CA ARG A 560 3.84 -23.14 6.12
C ARG A 560 3.74 -24.12 7.29
N LYS A 561 4.56 -25.17 7.31
CA LYS A 561 4.61 -26.13 8.42
C LYS A 561 4.98 -25.49 9.77
N LEU A 562 5.72 -24.39 9.77
CA LEU A 562 6.03 -23.62 10.99
C LEU A 562 4.87 -22.69 11.37
N GLU A 563 4.17 -22.14 10.37
CA GLU A 563 2.98 -21.30 10.60
C GLU A 563 1.79 -22.10 11.15
N GLU A 564 1.66 -23.35 10.74
CA GLU A 564 0.62 -24.26 11.25
C GLU A 564 0.86 -24.70 12.70
N LYS A 565 2.06 -24.50 13.24
CA LYS A 565 2.39 -24.79 14.63
C LYS A 565 1.95 -23.65 15.55
N ILE A 566 0.69 -23.70 16.00
CA ILE A 566 0.06 -22.65 16.80
C ILE A 566 0.61 -22.66 18.22
N LEU A 567 0.94 -21.49 18.74
CA LEU A 567 1.41 -21.29 20.11
C LEU A 567 0.23 -21.08 21.06
N PRO A 568 0.23 -21.73 22.24
CA PRO A 568 -0.81 -21.50 23.25
C PRO A 568 -0.85 -20.05 23.71
N LYS A 569 -2.05 -19.47 23.73
CA LYS A 569 -2.25 -18.05 24.13
C LYS A 569 -1.88 -17.80 25.59
N GLU A 570 -2.03 -18.82 26.45
CA GLU A 570 -1.77 -18.79 27.88
C GLU A 570 -0.28 -18.89 28.26
N TRP A 571 0.61 -19.18 27.31
CA TRP A 571 2.03 -19.36 27.65
C TRP A 571 2.66 -18.11 28.26
N ASP A 572 3.28 -18.30 29.43
CA ASP A 572 4.25 -17.33 29.97
C ASP A 572 5.66 -17.74 29.55
N TYR A 573 6.20 -17.02 28.60
CA TYR A 573 7.51 -17.31 28.01
C TYR A 573 8.67 -17.14 29.03
N THR A 574 8.45 -16.48 30.18
CA THR A 574 9.47 -16.42 31.26
C THR A 574 9.68 -17.79 31.93
N GLN A 575 8.70 -18.68 31.84
CA GLN A 575 8.76 -20.04 32.39
C GLN A 575 9.43 -21.04 31.44
N ILE A 576 9.67 -20.67 30.18
CA ILE A 576 10.29 -21.56 29.21
C ILE A 576 11.81 -21.49 29.35
N LYS A 577 12.39 -22.57 29.89
CA LYS A 577 13.83 -22.68 30.04
C LYS A 577 14.52 -22.91 28.70
N GLY A 578 15.68 -22.27 28.52
CA GLY A 578 16.52 -22.46 27.32
C GLY A 578 16.31 -21.44 26.21
N ILE A 579 15.37 -20.52 26.33
CA ILE A 579 15.26 -19.32 25.46
C ILE A 579 15.95 -18.12 26.12
N SER A 580 16.48 -17.21 25.30
CA SER A 580 17.16 -16.01 25.76
C SER A 580 16.23 -15.06 26.52
N LEU A 581 16.76 -14.25 27.43
CA LEU A 581 15.96 -13.25 28.18
C LEU A 581 15.30 -12.25 27.23
N GLU A 582 15.99 -11.85 26.18
CA GLU A 582 15.44 -10.96 25.14
C GLU A 582 14.25 -11.63 24.44
N ALA A 583 14.39 -12.90 24.04
CA ALA A 583 13.30 -13.66 23.43
C ALA A 583 12.10 -13.79 24.37
N GLN A 584 12.31 -14.08 25.66
CA GLN A 584 11.25 -14.15 26.66
C GLN A 584 10.44 -12.83 26.73
N GLN A 585 11.14 -11.70 26.83
CA GLN A 585 10.52 -10.38 26.90
C GLN A 585 9.72 -10.05 25.61
N LYS A 586 10.34 -10.30 24.46
CA LYS A 586 9.73 -10.02 23.16
C LYS A 586 8.50 -10.91 22.89
N LEU A 587 8.60 -12.20 23.15
CA LEU A 587 7.51 -13.16 22.98
C LEU A 587 6.33 -12.85 23.92
N ASN A 588 6.59 -12.47 25.18
CA ASN A 588 5.53 -12.05 26.09
C ASN A 588 4.86 -10.73 25.69
N LYS A 589 5.62 -9.78 25.10
CA LYS A 589 5.06 -8.51 24.61
C LYS A 589 4.24 -8.71 23.34
N ILE A 590 4.78 -9.44 22.36
CA ILE A 590 4.19 -9.57 21.02
C ILE A 590 3.11 -10.63 20.98
N ARG A 591 3.23 -11.72 21.78
CA ARG A 591 2.28 -12.83 21.82
C ARG A 591 2.04 -13.43 20.42
N PRO A 592 3.08 -14.00 19.78
CA PRO A 592 2.94 -14.54 18.43
C PRO A 592 1.95 -15.69 18.40
N HIS A 593 1.20 -15.80 17.28
CA HIS A 593 0.20 -16.83 17.09
C HIS A 593 0.81 -18.20 16.75
N SER A 594 1.95 -18.20 16.04
CA SER A 594 2.60 -19.41 15.53
C SER A 594 4.11 -19.41 15.78
N ILE A 595 4.73 -20.60 15.66
CA ILE A 595 6.20 -20.73 15.63
C ILE A 595 6.79 -19.92 14.47
N GLY A 596 6.14 -19.95 13.29
CA GLY A 596 6.56 -19.18 12.14
C GLY A 596 6.58 -17.67 12.45
N GLN A 597 5.54 -17.14 13.07
CA GLN A 597 5.50 -15.75 13.51
C GLN A 597 6.57 -15.45 14.57
N ALA A 598 6.74 -16.31 15.57
CA ALA A 598 7.77 -16.16 16.59
C ALA A 598 9.19 -16.06 16.00
N SER A 599 9.47 -16.84 14.95
CA SER A 599 10.79 -16.83 14.30
C SER A 599 11.16 -15.52 13.59
N ARG A 600 10.17 -14.67 13.30
CA ARG A 600 10.36 -13.35 12.65
C ARG A 600 10.50 -12.19 13.62
N ILE A 601 10.28 -12.42 14.90
CA ILE A 601 10.42 -11.39 15.93
C ILE A 601 11.90 -11.07 16.11
N SER A 602 12.27 -9.80 16.02
CA SER A 602 13.63 -9.35 16.30
C SER A 602 14.03 -9.68 17.74
N GLY A 603 15.16 -10.35 17.94
CA GLY A 603 15.62 -10.82 19.24
C GLY A 603 15.23 -12.27 19.57
N VAL A 604 14.50 -12.95 18.68
CA VAL A 604 14.25 -14.40 18.77
C VAL A 604 15.18 -15.11 17.79
N SER A 605 16.13 -15.87 18.33
CA SER A 605 17.13 -16.59 17.54
C SER A 605 16.61 -17.94 17.02
N PRO A 606 17.26 -18.57 16.00
CA PRO A 606 16.94 -19.92 15.58
C PRO A 606 17.05 -20.96 16.70
N ALA A 607 17.94 -20.74 17.70
CA ALA A 607 18.06 -21.59 18.88
C ALA A 607 16.81 -21.47 19.78
N ASP A 608 16.33 -20.25 19.99
CA ASP A 608 15.09 -20.01 20.75
C ASP A 608 13.89 -20.68 20.07
N VAL A 609 13.80 -20.60 18.72
CA VAL A 609 12.75 -21.26 17.94
C VAL A 609 12.80 -22.77 18.10
N SER A 610 14.01 -23.37 18.13
CA SER A 610 14.16 -24.81 18.34
C SER A 610 13.66 -25.25 19.72
N VAL A 611 13.94 -24.43 20.76
CA VAL A 611 13.43 -24.68 22.12
C VAL A 611 11.91 -24.57 22.15
N LEU A 612 11.32 -23.54 21.51
CA LEU A 612 9.88 -23.37 21.42
C LEU A 612 9.18 -24.57 20.74
N LEU A 613 9.79 -25.11 19.67
CA LEU A 613 9.30 -26.31 18.99
C LEU A 613 9.25 -27.53 19.92
N ILE A 614 10.32 -27.77 20.68
CA ILE A 614 10.39 -28.88 21.64
C ILE A 614 9.32 -28.70 22.76
N GLN A 615 9.21 -27.50 23.28
CA GLN A 615 8.21 -27.19 24.33
C GLN A 615 6.78 -27.37 23.81
N LEU A 616 6.50 -26.94 22.57
CA LEU A 616 5.18 -27.13 21.95
C LEU A 616 4.85 -28.60 21.73
N GLU A 617 5.82 -29.43 21.33
CA GLU A 617 5.61 -30.86 21.21
C GLU A 617 5.35 -31.54 22.55
N GLN A 618 6.07 -31.14 23.62
CA GLN A 618 5.83 -31.62 24.98
C GLN A 618 4.45 -31.22 25.48
N TYR A 619 4.05 -29.97 25.26
CA TYR A 619 2.72 -29.46 25.62
C TYR A 619 1.61 -30.22 24.91
N ASN A 620 1.73 -30.50 23.61
CA ASN A 620 0.74 -31.23 22.85
C ASN A 620 0.64 -32.73 23.24
N ARG A 621 1.72 -33.32 23.74
CA ARG A 621 1.71 -34.70 24.29
C ARG A 621 1.09 -34.78 25.68
N SER A 622 1.05 -33.68 26.43
CA SER A 622 0.49 -33.61 27.78
C SER A 622 -1.01 -33.29 27.79
N LYS A 623 -1.57 -32.83 26.68
CA LYS A 623 -3.00 -32.68 26.42
C LYS A 623 -3.58 -33.98 25.81
#